data_8c8f8b3ee5a4ac4cd5b0b2be25ab9735
#
_entry.id   8c8f8b3ee5a4ac4cd5b0b2be25ab9735
#
_cell.length_a   1.000
_cell.length_b   1.000
_cell.length_c   1.000
_cell.angle_alpha   90.00
_cell.angle_beta   90.00
_cell.angle_gamma   90.00
#
_symmetry.space_group_name_H-M   'P 1'
#
loop_
_entity.id
_entity.type
_entity.pdbx_description
1 polymer ?
#
loop_
_entity_poly.entity_id
_entity_poly.type
_entity_poly.pdbx_seq_one_letter_code
_entity_poly.pdbx_strand_id
1 'polypeptide(L)'
;MGRPLRVLHVVVNMNRGGAETLLMNLYRNIDRTKVQFDFLTCKPGVFDSEIEDMGGIIHRIPYVTDVGHLGYKKALVNFFESQDYKIVHAHLDKMSGIVLQCAKRSGVPVRIAHSHNTRSEGGIVSKLYKSFAGSHIKKDATHRFACSHSAAEWLFGRQSNQTYVLKNGIDNRKFLYSSKDRRDVRAQLNIRDDTFVIGHVGRFNHQKNHEFLLEVFQQFSKVHGNTILLLAGNGVLKKRMEMKSRELGIHEHVNFLGVREDVDKLLQAFDMFLFPSYHEGLPVTLIEAQNAGLPCFITNTITEEVDMELGLVQQFPLPHHHEWVEAIKALSVQRSSRLIDPAKLTQKGYDIQQTAIKTQNDYIQLGREVS
;
A
#
# COMPACT_ATOMS: atom_id res chain seq x y z
N MET A 1 -0.56 10.96 -34.85
CA MET A 1 -1.14 10.42 -33.61
C MET A 1 -1.53 11.59 -32.72
N GLY A 2 -2.70 11.58 -32.09
CA GLY A 2 -3.13 12.63 -31.14
C GLY A 2 -2.28 12.64 -29.89
N ARG A 3 -2.29 13.74 -29.11
CA ARG A 3 -1.63 13.78 -27.80
C ARG A 3 -2.27 12.77 -26.84
N PRO A 4 -1.51 12.12 -25.94
CA PRO A 4 -2.07 11.18 -24.96
C PRO A 4 -3.06 11.89 -24.03
N LEU A 5 -4.09 11.17 -23.59
CA LEU A 5 -4.98 11.64 -22.53
C LEU A 5 -4.18 11.78 -21.22
N ARG A 6 -4.14 12.99 -20.67
CA ARG A 6 -3.46 13.24 -19.40
C ARG A 6 -4.45 13.10 -18.23
N VAL A 7 -4.10 12.27 -17.25
CA VAL A 7 -4.87 12.03 -16.02
C VAL A 7 -4.10 12.63 -14.86
N LEU A 8 -4.71 13.52 -14.11
CA LEU A 8 -4.11 14.12 -12.93
C LEU A 8 -4.38 13.26 -11.69
N HIS A 9 -3.34 12.68 -11.12
CA HIS A 9 -3.39 11.99 -9.83
C HIS A 9 -3.04 12.95 -8.69
N VAL A 10 -3.89 13.00 -7.65
CA VAL A 10 -3.67 13.88 -6.51
C VAL A 10 -3.31 13.05 -5.28
N VAL A 11 -2.09 13.25 -4.78
CA VAL A 11 -1.50 12.57 -3.62
C VAL A 11 -0.74 13.57 -2.75
N VAL A 12 -0.41 13.23 -1.50
CA VAL A 12 0.40 14.12 -0.64
C VAL A 12 1.84 14.21 -1.14
N ASN A 13 2.43 13.10 -1.51
CA ASN A 13 3.78 12.95 -2.09
C ASN A 13 3.85 11.61 -2.83
N MET A 14 4.88 11.41 -3.64
CA MET A 14 5.15 10.14 -4.32
C MET A 14 6.29 9.37 -3.64
N ASN A 15 6.08 9.02 -2.36
CA ASN A 15 6.98 8.15 -1.59
C ASN A 15 6.53 6.69 -1.64
N ARG A 16 7.25 5.79 -0.93
CA ARG A 16 6.91 4.36 -0.86
C ARG A 16 5.77 4.12 0.13
N GLY A 17 4.55 4.16 -0.36
CA GLY A 17 3.30 3.81 0.32
C GLY A 17 2.43 2.94 -0.58
N GLY A 18 1.33 2.37 -0.06
CA GLY A 18 0.46 1.46 -0.82
C GLY A 18 -0.17 2.11 -2.05
N ALA A 19 -0.72 3.33 -1.91
CA ALA A 19 -1.33 4.08 -3.01
C ALA A 19 -0.29 4.51 -4.05
N GLU A 20 0.85 5.02 -3.59
CA GLU A 20 1.93 5.49 -4.44
C GLU A 20 2.59 4.32 -5.20
N THR A 21 2.74 3.16 -4.56
CA THR A 21 3.23 1.93 -5.20
C THR A 21 2.25 1.46 -6.28
N LEU A 22 0.94 1.46 -6.01
CA LEU A 22 -0.08 1.15 -7.02
C LEU A 22 0.06 2.09 -8.23
N LEU A 23 0.15 3.40 -7.99
CA LEU A 23 0.27 4.40 -9.06
C LEU A 23 1.52 4.17 -9.91
N MET A 24 2.68 3.91 -9.28
CA MET A 24 3.91 3.62 -10.01
C MET A 24 3.83 2.30 -10.77
N ASN A 25 3.25 1.26 -10.16
CA ASN A 25 3.05 -0.01 -10.85
C ASN A 25 2.15 0.15 -12.10
N LEU A 26 1.06 0.89 -11.99
CA LEU A 26 0.21 1.23 -13.14
C LEU A 26 1.00 2.02 -14.18
N TYR A 27 1.68 3.10 -13.77
CA TYR A 27 2.35 4.03 -14.67
C TYR A 27 3.51 3.39 -15.45
N ARG A 28 4.22 2.45 -14.84
CA ARG A 28 5.27 1.64 -15.52
C ARG A 28 4.69 0.69 -16.58
N ASN A 29 3.41 0.29 -16.45
CA ASN A 29 2.80 -0.76 -17.27
C ASN A 29 1.70 -0.27 -18.23
N ILE A 30 1.28 1.00 -18.19
CA ILE A 30 0.36 1.57 -19.19
C ILE A 30 1.10 1.95 -20.49
N ASP A 31 0.36 2.02 -21.58
CA ASP A 31 0.82 2.60 -22.86
C ASP A 31 0.77 4.15 -22.76
N ARG A 32 1.92 4.74 -22.43
CA ARG A 32 2.06 6.19 -22.24
C ARG A 32 1.85 7.02 -23.52
N THR A 33 1.76 6.39 -24.68
CA THR A 33 1.36 7.05 -25.93
C THR A 33 -0.15 7.30 -25.98
N LYS A 34 -0.94 6.58 -25.18
CA LYS A 34 -2.41 6.70 -25.09
C LYS A 34 -2.87 7.44 -23.86
N VAL A 35 -2.30 7.09 -22.69
CA VAL A 35 -2.63 7.70 -21.41
C VAL A 35 -1.35 8.08 -20.67
N GLN A 36 -1.27 9.29 -20.20
CA GLN A 36 -0.14 9.83 -19.46
C GLN A 36 -0.59 10.27 -18.07
N PHE A 37 0.21 9.98 -17.04
CA PHE A 37 -0.08 10.39 -15.67
C PHE A 37 0.68 11.65 -15.32
N ASP A 38 -0.04 12.60 -14.70
CA ASP A 38 0.52 13.75 -14.04
C ASP A 38 0.14 13.71 -12.56
N PHE A 39 0.92 14.38 -11.74
CA PHE A 39 0.76 14.31 -10.29
C PHE A 39 0.66 15.70 -9.68
N LEU A 40 -0.37 15.92 -8.87
CA LEU A 40 -0.48 17.07 -7.98
C LEU A 40 -0.11 16.63 -6.58
N THR A 41 1.00 17.14 -6.08
CA THR A 41 1.58 16.77 -4.77
C THR A 41 1.79 17.99 -3.89
N CYS A 42 2.01 17.77 -2.58
CA CYS A 42 2.30 18.82 -1.62
C CYS A 42 3.76 18.77 -1.11
N LYS A 43 4.44 17.64 -1.28
CA LYS A 43 5.81 17.39 -0.78
C LYS A 43 6.62 16.59 -1.79
N PRO A 44 7.97 16.71 -1.79
CA PRO A 44 8.84 15.87 -2.58
C PRO A 44 8.64 14.38 -2.29
N GLY A 45 8.79 13.55 -3.30
CA GLY A 45 8.70 12.09 -3.22
C GLY A 45 9.90 11.41 -3.88
N VAL A 46 10.20 10.18 -3.47
CA VAL A 46 11.31 9.38 -4.02
C VAL A 46 11.08 8.96 -5.47
N PHE A 47 9.82 8.95 -5.93
CA PHE A 47 9.46 8.60 -7.30
C PHE A 47 9.40 9.80 -8.25
N ASP A 48 9.65 11.03 -7.76
CA ASP A 48 9.49 12.25 -8.57
C ASP A 48 10.35 12.20 -9.86
N SER A 49 11.64 11.87 -9.74
CA SER A 49 12.55 11.77 -10.91
C SER A 49 12.07 10.70 -11.90
N GLU A 50 11.71 9.52 -11.42
CA GLU A 50 11.22 8.44 -12.29
C GLU A 50 9.93 8.83 -13.05
N ILE A 51 9.03 9.58 -12.39
CA ILE A 51 7.80 10.08 -13.01
C ILE A 51 8.15 11.04 -14.15
N GLU A 52 9.08 11.97 -13.93
CA GLU A 52 9.53 12.96 -14.94
C GLU A 52 10.23 12.26 -16.10
N ASP A 53 11.10 11.28 -15.83
CA ASP A 53 11.78 10.47 -16.85
C ASP A 53 10.80 9.70 -17.75
N MET A 54 9.63 9.31 -17.20
CA MET A 54 8.55 8.67 -17.96
C MET A 54 7.64 9.67 -18.69
N GLY A 55 7.90 11.00 -18.61
CA GLY A 55 7.14 12.06 -19.26
C GLY A 55 5.94 12.58 -18.48
N GLY A 56 5.79 12.20 -17.20
CA GLY A 56 4.81 12.75 -16.28
C GLY A 56 5.22 14.15 -15.78
N ILE A 57 4.24 14.95 -15.41
CA ILE A 57 4.47 16.29 -14.85
C ILE A 57 4.12 16.26 -13.37
N ILE A 58 5.01 16.80 -12.52
CA ILE A 58 4.76 16.97 -11.09
C ILE A 58 4.44 18.42 -10.80
N HIS A 59 3.21 18.66 -10.39
CA HIS A 59 2.75 19.94 -9.88
C HIS A 59 2.82 19.97 -8.35
N ARG A 60 3.16 21.13 -7.78
CA ARG A 60 3.23 21.28 -6.32
C ARG A 60 2.38 22.44 -5.84
N ILE A 61 1.60 22.15 -4.79
CA ILE A 61 0.87 23.16 -4.03
C ILE A 61 1.19 22.98 -2.52
N PRO A 62 1.05 24.03 -1.69
CA PRO A 62 1.23 23.89 -0.26
C PRO A 62 0.16 22.95 0.34
N TYR A 63 0.52 22.22 1.39
CA TYR A 63 -0.42 21.30 2.05
C TYR A 63 -1.33 22.05 3.05
N VAL A 64 -2.45 21.47 3.39
CA VAL A 64 -3.44 22.08 4.31
C VAL A 64 -2.86 22.43 5.68
N THR A 65 -1.86 21.68 6.19
CA THR A 65 -1.18 21.98 7.44
C THR A 65 -0.26 23.21 7.36
N ASP A 66 0.15 23.60 6.17
CA ASP A 66 1.11 24.68 5.95
C ASP A 66 0.40 26.03 5.77
N VAL A 67 -0.79 26.01 5.15
CA VAL A 67 -1.53 27.24 4.76
C VAL A 67 -2.99 27.30 5.26
N GLY A 68 -3.41 26.30 6.04
CA GLY A 68 -4.78 26.17 6.54
C GLY A 68 -5.80 25.84 5.46
N HIS A 69 -7.07 25.67 5.86
CA HIS A 69 -8.15 25.24 4.96
C HIS A 69 -8.37 26.20 3.78
N LEU A 70 -8.49 27.50 4.04
CA LEU A 70 -8.77 28.48 3.00
C LEU A 70 -7.60 28.65 2.04
N GLY A 71 -6.36 28.65 2.54
CA GLY A 71 -5.14 28.71 1.72
C GLY A 71 -5.02 27.50 0.81
N TYR A 72 -5.28 26.30 1.33
CA TYR A 72 -5.26 25.06 0.53
C TYR A 72 -6.32 25.07 -0.58
N LYS A 73 -7.57 25.49 -0.26
CA LYS A 73 -8.62 25.62 -1.29
C LYS A 73 -8.28 26.64 -2.35
N LYS A 74 -7.70 27.80 -1.96
CA LYS A 74 -7.26 28.82 -2.93
C LYS A 74 -6.17 28.26 -3.87
N ALA A 75 -5.20 27.53 -3.32
CA ALA A 75 -4.15 26.91 -4.10
C ALA A 75 -4.70 25.86 -5.09
N LEU A 76 -5.66 25.02 -4.66
CA LEU A 76 -6.34 24.06 -5.53
C LEU A 76 -7.14 24.74 -6.66
N VAL A 77 -7.93 25.78 -6.35
CA VAL A 77 -8.72 26.49 -7.36
C VAL A 77 -7.81 27.16 -8.39
N ASN A 78 -6.79 27.91 -7.94
CA ASN A 78 -5.82 28.56 -8.82
C ASN A 78 -5.13 27.53 -9.74
N PHE A 79 -4.77 26.35 -9.19
CA PHE A 79 -4.20 25.28 -9.96
C PHE A 79 -5.14 24.77 -11.04
N PHE A 80 -6.39 24.40 -10.67
CA PHE A 80 -7.36 23.86 -11.62
C PHE A 80 -7.80 24.89 -12.68
N GLU A 81 -7.84 26.18 -12.35
CA GLU A 81 -8.14 27.25 -13.31
C GLU A 81 -6.99 27.51 -14.30
N SER A 82 -5.75 27.17 -13.91
CA SER A 82 -4.56 27.31 -14.76
C SER A 82 -4.25 26.09 -15.62
N GLN A 83 -4.96 24.96 -15.43
CA GLN A 83 -4.69 23.68 -16.08
C GLN A 83 -5.96 23.08 -16.68
N ASP A 84 -5.88 22.50 -17.88
CA ASP A 84 -7.03 21.88 -18.59
C ASP A 84 -6.99 20.35 -18.43
N TYR A 85 -7.20 19.86 -17.20
CA TYR A 85 -7.36 18.43 -16.96
C TYR A 85 -8.80 17.98 -17.07
N LYS A 86 -9.10 17.00 -17.94
CA LYS A 86 -10.41 16.38 -18.06
C LYS A 86 -10.69 15.35 -16.95
N ILE A 87 -9.66 14.70 -16.43
CA ILE A 87 -9.76 13.65 -15.40
C ILE A 87 -8.86 13.99 -14.23
N VAL A 88 -9.46 14.06 -13.05
CA VAL A 88 -8.78 14.18 -11.75
C VAL A 88 -9.07 12.94 -10.91
N HIS A 89 -8.04 12.22 -10.48
CA HIS A 89 -8.12 11.03 -9.64
C HIS A 89 -7.43 11.29 -8.31
N ALA A 90 -8.22 11.48 -7.24
CA ALA A 90 -7.72 11.85 -5.92
C ALA A 90 -7.57 10.62 -5.02
N HIS A 91 -6.36 10.41 -4.48
CA HIS A 91 -5.95 9.28 -3.65
C HIS A 91 -5.73 9.68 -2.18
N LEU A 92 -6.56 10.57 -1.67
CA LEU A 92 -6.42 11.17 -0.34
C LEU A 92 -7.49 10.69 0.65
N ASP A 93 -8.15 9.55 0.36
CA ASP A 93 -9.27 9.05 1.15
C ASP A 93 -10.31 10.18 1.39
N LYS A 94 -10.69 10.45 2.66
CA LYS A 94 -11.65 11.51 3.00
C LYS A 94 -11.22 12.91 2.55
N MET A 95 -9.92 13.18 2.50
CA MET A 95 -9.41 14.49 2.04
C MET A 95 -9.62 14.72 0.55
N SER A 96 -9.86 13.69 -0.24
CA SER A 96 -10.25 13.79 -1.65
C SER A 96 -11.46 14.72 -1.85
N GLY A 97 -12.38 14.80 -0.87
CA GLY A 97 -13.57 15.61 -1.01
C GLY A 97 -13.29 17.11 -1.21
N ILE A 98 -12.28 17.68 -0.55
CA ILE A 98 -11.89 19.08 -0.76
C ILE A 98 -11.31 19.27 -2.16
N VAL A 99 -10.45 18.37 -2.60
CA VAL A 99 -9.85 18.40 -3.94
C VAL A 99 -10.93 18.36 -5.01
N LEU A 100 -11.85 17.39 -4.92
CA LEU A 100 -12.90 17.19 -5.91
C LEU A 100 -13.94 18.33 -5.90
N GLN A 101 -14.19 18.95 -4.74
CA GLN A 101 -15.02 20.16 -4.65
C GLN A 101 -14.39 21.32 -5.43
N CYS A 102 -13.07 21.54 -5.27
CA CYS A 102 -12.37 22.59 -6.01
C CYS A 102 -12.33 22.26 -7.51
N ALA A 103 -11.99 21.04 -7.90
CA ALA A 103 -11.99 20.57 -9.28
C ALA A 103 -13.35 20.76 -9.97
N LYS A 104 -14.47 20.47 -9.26
CA LYS A 104 -15.83 20.69 -9.76
C LYS A 104 -16.11 22.17 -10.03
N ARG A 105 -15.71 23.05 -9.11
CA ARG A 105 -15.90 24.51 -9.24
C ARG A 105 -15.14 25.09 -10.41
N SER A 106 -13.98 24.52 -10.72
CA SER A 106 -13.14 24.91 -11.86
C SER A 106 -13.49 24.14 -13.15
N GLY A 107 -14.61 23.44 -13.19
CA GLY A 107 -15.15 22.82 -14.42
C GLY A 107 -14.56 21.47 -14.81
N VAL A 108 -13.72 20.83 -13.99
CA VAL A 108 -13.19 19.49 -14.31
C VAL A 108 -14.33 18.48 -14.41
N PRO A 109 -14.54 17.82 -15.57
CA PRO A 109 -15.74 16.98 -15.78
C PRO A 109 -15.65 15.62 -15.06
N VAL A 110 -14.52 14.93 -15.08
CA VAL A 110 -14.35 13.61 -14.46
C VAL A 110 -13.55 13.75 -13.16
N ARG A 111 -14.17 13.38 -12.04
CA ARG A 111 -13.63 13.55 -10.70
C ARG A 111 -13.77 12.24 -9.93
N ILE A 112 -12.64 11.54 -9.73
CA ILE A 112 -12.58 10.21 -9.12
C ILE A 112 -12.08 10.33 -7.68
N ALA A 113 -12.85 9.80 -6.72
CA ALA A 113 -12.39 9.57 -5.36
C ALA A 113 -11.90 8.13 -5.21
N HIS A 114 -10.68 7.90 -4.69
CA HIS A 114 -10.15 6.57 -4.46
C HIS A 114 -9.90 6.31 -2.97
N SER A 115 -10.46 5.22 -2.47
CA SER A 115 -10.27 4.75 -1.10
C SER A 115 -9.13 3.73 -1.03
N HIS A 116 -8.13 4.03 -0.21
CA HIS A 116 -6.96 3.16 0.01
C HIS A 116 -6.89 2.60 1.43
N ASN A 117 -7.84 2.95 2.30
CA ASN A 117 -7.80 2.59 3.72
C ASN A 117 -9.18 2.19 4.23
N THR A 118 -9.22 1.55 5.41
CA THR A 118 -10.47 1.20 6.11
C THR A 118 -10.66 2.00 7.40
N ARG A 119 -9.73 2.93 7.70
CA ARG A 119 -9.78 3.76 8.92
C ARG A 119 -9.07 5.10 8.74
N SER A 120 -9.57 6.14 9.39
CA SER A 120 -8.86 7.42 9.49
C SER A 120 -7.87 7.41 10.65
N GLU A 121 -6.63 7.79 10.36
CA GLU A 121 -5.60 8.03 11.37
C GLU A 121 -5.60 9.48 11.85
N GLY A 122 -4.95 9.72 13.00
CA GLY A 122 -4.77 11.03 13.64
C GLY A 122 -5.65 11.26 14.86
N GLY A 123 -5.43 12.39 15.54
CA GLY A 123 -6.20 12.79 16.70
C GLY A 123 -7.65 13.20 16.36
N ILE A 124 -8.46 13.47 17.39
CA ILE A 124 -9.91 13.76 17.27
C ILE A 124 -10.16 14.93 16.31
N VAL A 125 -9.43 16.04 16.42
CA VAL A 125 -9.58 17.22 15.56
C VAL A 125 -9.31 16.88 14.09
N SER A 126 -8.23 16.10 13.83
CA SER A 126 -7.90 15.63 12.49
C SER A 126 -8.99 14.73 11.91
N LYS A 127 -9.56 13.83 12.72
CA LYS A 127 -10.65 12.93 12.30
C LYS A 127 -11.94 13.70 11.99
N LEU A 128 -12.28 14.71 12.79
CA LEU A 128 -13.43 15.58 12.53
C LEU A 128 -13.24 16.37 11.23
N TYR A 129 -12.07 16.96 11.03
CA TYR A 129 -11.74 17.67 9.80
C TYR A 129 -11.80 16.76 8.56
N LYS A 130 -11.22 15.57 8.65
CA LYS A 130 -11.32 14.57 7.57
C LYS A 130 -12.77 14.14 7.31
N SER A 131 -13.60 14.02 8.35
CA SER A 131 -15.02 13.71 8.19
C SER A 131 -15.77 14.82 7.46
N PHE A 132 -15.51 16.08 7.82
CA PHE A 132 -16.02 17.25 7.10
C PHE A 132 -15.56 17.23 5.63
N ALA A 133 -14.28 17.05 5.37
CA ALA A 133 -13.75 16.94 4.01
C ALA A 133 -14.44 15.83 3.20
N GLY A 134 -14.57 14.64 3.81
CA GLY A 134 -15.19 13.47 3.17
C GLY A 134 -16.67 13.66 2.81
N SER A 135 -17.40 14.53 3.52
CA SER A 135 -18.82 14.81 3.21
C SER A 135 -19.04 15.37 1.79
N HIS A 136 -18.02 16.01 1.22
CA HIS A 136 -18.04 16.54 -0.15
C HIS A 136 -17.96 15.44 -1.21
N ILE A 137 -17.35 14.29 -0.93
CA ILE A 137 -17.18 13.20 -1.90
C ILE A 137 -18.53 12.81 -2.52
N LYS A 138 -19.55 12.65 -1.67
CA LYS A 138 -20.89 12.22 -2.11
C LYS A 138 -21.49 13.11 -3.21
N LYS A 139 -21.20 14.43 -3.17
CA LYS A 139 -21.77 15.43 -4.08
C LYS A 139 -20.86 15.80 -5.24
N ASP A 140 -19.56 15.64 -5.05
CA ASP A 140 -18.57 16.24 -5.93
C ASP A 140 -17.75 15.19 -6.72
N ALA A 141 -17.68 13.95 -6.27
CA ALA A 141 -17.15 12.84 -7.06
C ALA A 141 -18.14 12.40 -8.14
N THR A 142 -17.65 12.19 -9.37
CA THR A 142 -18.40 11.54 -10.44
C THR A 142 -18.23 10.03 -10.41
N HIS A 143 -17.04 9.56 -10.01
CA HIS A 143 -16.69 8.15 -9.94
C HIS A 143 -16.07 7.82 -8.58
N ARG A 144 -16.22 6.57 -8.15
CA ARG A 144 -15.71 6.03 -6.87
C ARG A 144 -14.88 4.81 -7.15
N PHE A 145 -13.65 4.85 -6.68
CA PHE A 145 -12.70 3.74 -6.76
C PHE A 145 -12.27 3.31 -5.36
N ALA A 146 -11.94 2.05 -5.18
CA ALA A 146 -11.40 1.53 -3.93
C ALA A 146 -10.44 0.36 -4.20
N CYS A 147 -9.48 0.17 -3.32
CA CYS A 147 -8.55 -0.97 -3.41
C CYS A 147 -9.17 -2.31 -2.96
N SER A 148 -10.29 -2.25 -2.19
CA SER A 148 -11.04 -3.41 -1.68
C SER A 148 -12.50 -3.04 -1.41
N HIS A 149 -13.38 -4.02 -1.25
CA HIS A 149 -14.77 -3.79 -0.86
C HIS A 149 -14.85 -3.13 0.52
N SER A 150 -14.04 -3.58 1.49
CA SER A 150 -13.97 -2.98 2.82
C SER A 150 -13.55 -1.50 2.78
N ALA A 151 -12.60 -1.13 1.90
CA ALA A 151 -12.22 0.26 1.69
C ALA A 151 -13.34 1.08 1.04
N ALA A 152 -14.12 0.48 0.12
CA ALA A 152 -15.30 1.11 -0.48
C ALA A 152 -16.37 1.41 0.56
N GLU A 153 -16.70 0.44 1.40
CA GLU A 153 -17.69 0.58 2.47
C GLU A 153 -17.31 1.69 3.46
N TRP A 154 -16.04 1.71 3.87
CA TRP A 154 -15.54 2.71 4.80
C TRP A 154 -15.64 4.14 4.28
N LEU A 155 -15.28 4.39 3.01
CA LEU A 155 -15.24 5.76 2.47
C LEU A 155 -16.58 6.20 1.92
N PHE A 156 -17.31 5.30 1.24
CA PHE A 156 -18.52 5.64 0.47
C PHE A 156 -19.83 5.18 1.12
N GLY A 157 -19.77 4.31 2.14
CA GLY A 157 -20.93 3.82 2.88
C GLY A 157 -21.99 3.22 1.94
N ARG A 158 -23.22 3.77 1.96
CA ARG A 158 -24.32 3.28 1.11
C ARG A 158 -24.07 3.32 -0.40
N GLN A 159 -23.04 4.04 -0.86
CA GLN A 159 -22.65 4.12 -2.27
C GLN A 159 -21.52 3.15 -2.65
N SER A 160 -21.12 2.27 -1.72
CA SER A 160 -20.07 1.26 -1.97
C SER A 160 -20.42 0.31 -3.11
N ASN A 161 -21.69 -0.05 -3.29
CA ASN A 161 -22.15 -0.91 -4.40
C ASN A 161 -21.95 -0.31 -5.81
N GLN A 162 -21.70 1.00 -5.89
CA GLN A 162 -21.40 1.72 -7.14
C GLN A 162 -19.91 2.03 -7.28
N THR A 163 -19.07 1.37 -6.50
CA THR A 163 -17.63 1.60 -6.46
C THR A 163 -16.93 0.58 -7.34
N TYR A 164 -16.05 1.08 -8.19
CA TYR A 164 -15.14 0.23 -8.94
C TYR A 164 -13.98 -0.21 -8.04
N VAL A 165 -13.82 -1.51 -7.87
CA VAL A 165 -12.68 -2.07 -7.12
C VAL A 165 -11.49 -2.23 -8.06
N LEU A 166 -10.51 -1.34 -7.90
CA LEU A 166 -9.22 -1.40 -8.58
C LEU A 166 -8.21 -2.09 -7.67
N LYS A 167 -7.93 -3.35 -7.96
CA LYS A 167 -6.98 -4.15 -7.18
C LYS A 167 -5.55 -3.67 -7.36
N ASN A 168 -4.78 -3.72 -6.28
CA ASN A 168 -3.38 -3.33 -6.26
C ASN A 168 -2.52 -4.40 -6.94
N GLY A 169 -2.45 -4.35 -8.28
CA GLY A 169 -1.66 -5.30 -9.07
C GLY A 169 -0.17 -5.23 -8.77
N ILE A 170 0.47 -6.40 -8.78
CA ILE A 170 1.93 -6.57 -8.65
C ILE A 170 2.50 -7.24 -9.90
N ASP A 171 3.81 -7.12 -10.10
CA ASP A 171 4.52 -7.92 -11.09
C ASP A 171 4.72 -9.34 -10.54
N ASN A 172 3.81 -10.24 -10.92
CA ASN A 172 3.79 -11.62 -10.44
C ASN A 172 5.11 -12.35 -10.65
N ARG A 173 5.81 -12.08 -11.74
CA ARG A 173 7.08 -12.77 -12.07
C ARG A 173 8.20 -12.35 -11.13
N LYS A 174 8.20 -11.09 -10.72
CA LYS A 174 9.24 -10.51 -9.86
C LYS A 174 9.28 -11.13 -8.47
N PHE A 175 8.13 -11.56 -7.95
CA PHE A 175 8.01 -12.07 -6.58
C PHE A 175 8.03 -13.60 -6.47
N LEU A 176 8.03 -14.34 -7.58
CA LEU A 176 8.09 -15.81 -7.52
C LEU A 176 9.31 -16.30 -6.75
N TYR A 177 9.14 -17.41 -6.03
CA TYR A 177 10.22 -17.98 -5.23
C TYR A 177 11.47 -18.28 -6.05
N SER A 178 12.61 -17.80 -5.56
CA SER A 178 13.95 -17.99 -6.13
C SER A 178 14.90 -18.51 -5.04
N SER A 179 15.32 -19.77 -5.17
CA SER A 179 16.31 -20.35 -4.26
C SER A 179 17.67 -19.66 -4.38
N LYS A 180 17.99 -19.08 -5.53
CA LYS A 180 19.20 -18.28 -5.73
C LYS A 180 19.14 -17.00 -4.91
N ASP A 181 18.08 -16.20 -5.06
CA ASP A 181 17.93 -14.93 -4.34
C ASP A 181 17.84 -15.18 -2.83
N ARG A 182 17.21 -16.29 -2.40
CA ARG A 182 17.22 -16.69 -0.98
C ARG A 182 18.63 -16.86 -0.45
N ARG A 183 19.49 -17.62 -1.13
CA ARG A 183 20.89 -17.80 -0.70
C ARG A 183 21.67 -16.49 -0.70
N ASP A 184 21.53 -15.71 -1.78
CA ASP A 184 22.25 -14.46 -1.96
C ASP A 184 21.90 -13.44 -0.86
N VAL A 185 20.62 -13.23 -0.57
CA VAL A 185 20.17 -12.28 0.47
C VAL A 185 20.54 -12.79 1.87
N ARG A 186 20.39 -14.10 2.15
CA ARG A 186 20.81 -14.65 3.45
C ARG A 186 22.32 -14.49 3.66
N ALA A 187 23.13 -14.74 2.64
CA ALA A 187 24.57 -14.52 2.72
C ALA A 187 24.92 -13.04 2.97
N GLN A 188 24.28 -12.11 2.26
CA GLN A 188 24.45 -10.66 2.47
C GLN A 188 24.09 -10.20 3.89
N LEU A 189 23.12 -10.84 4.51
CA LEU A 189 22.64 -10.52 5.87
C LEU A 189 23.33 -11.38 6.95
N ASN A 190 24.31 -12.23 6.58
CA ASN A 190 25.00 -13.17 7.47
C ASN A 190 24.04 -14.13 8.20
N ILE A 191 23.00 -14.61 7.52
CA ILE A 191 22.00 -15.53 8.04
C ILE A 191 22.33 -16.96 7.58
N ARG A 192 22.42 -17.88 8.51
CA ARG A 192 22.69 -19.30 8.21
C ARG A 192 21.46 -19.94 7.57
N ASP A 193 21.67 -21.01 6.79
CA ASP A 193 20.60 -21.71 6.09
C ASP A 193 19.59 -22.38 7.03
N ASP A 194 20.03 -22.80 8.22
CA ASP A 194 19.22 -23.44 9.25
C ASP A 194 18.48 -22.44 10.17
N THR A 195 18.73 -21.14 10.04
CA THR A 195 18.05 -20.09 10.84
C THR A 195 16.63 -19.89 10.35
N PHE A 196 15.65 -19.92 11.28
CA PHE A 196 14.27 -19.57 10.98
C PHE A 196 14.09 -18.06 10.94
N VAL A 197 13.65 -17.54 9.79
CA VAL A 197 13.56 -16.10 9.54
C VAL A 197 12.10 -15.66 9.49
N ILE A 198 11.72 -14.85 10.48
CA ILE A 198 10.44 -14.14 10.48
C ILE A 198 10.65 -12.78 9.81
N GLY A 199 9.81 -12.43 8.85
CA GLY A 199 9.91 -11.16 8.12
C GLY A 199 8.69 -10.27 8.26
N HIS A 200 8.93 -8.96 8.23
CA HIS A 200 7.90 -7.94 8.09
C HIS A 200 8.37 -6.80 7.20
N VAL A 201 7.50 -6.33 6.32
CA VAL A 201 7.74 -5.17 5.48
C VAL A 201 6.62 -4.16 5.70
N GLY A 202 6.95 -2.99 6.24
CA GLY A 202 5.94 -1.97 6.53
C GLY A 202 6.50 -0.72 7.16
N ARG A 203 5.71 0.36 7.12
CA ARG A 203 6.06 1.64 7.75
C ARG A 203 6.00 1.53 9.27
N PHE A 204 7.00 2.01 9.98
CA PHE A 204 6.99 2.06 11.45
C PHE A 204 6.04 3.14 11.96
N ASN A 205 4.75 2.83 11.96
CA ASN A 205 3.67 3.66 12.49
C ASN A 205 2.74 2.81 13.39
N HIS A 206 1.77 3.45 14.02
CA HIS A 206 0.81 2.76 14.90
C HIS A 206 0.03 1.66 14.17
N GLN A 207 -0.37 1.91 12.91
CA GLN A 207 -1.18 0.98 12.12
C GLN A 207 -0.54 -0.42 12.01
N LYS A 208 0.79 -0.49 11.77
CA LYS A 208 1.53 -1.75 11.54
C LYS A 208 1.84 -2.55 12.80
N ASN A 209 1.62 -1.96 13.98
CA ASN A 209 1.70 -2.66 15.28
C ASN A 209 2.99 -3.45 15.53
N HIS A 210 4.13 -2.81 15.26
CA HIS A 210 5.44 -3.44 15.46
C HIS A 210 5.72 -3.82 16.93
N GLU A 211 5.05 -3.17 17.88
CA GLU A 211 5.20 -3.50 19.31
C GLU A 211 4.73 -4.94 19.60
N PHE A 212 3.51 -5.27 19.14
CA PHE A 212 2.97 -6.63 19.24
C PHE A 212 3.86 -7.65 18.50
N LEU A 213 4.37 -7.29 17.32
CA LEU A 213 5.25 -8.15 16.55
C LEU A 213 6.53 -8.50 17.31
N LEU A 214 7.16 -7.51 17.98
CA LEU A 214 8.34 -7.73 18.83
C LEU A 214 8.02 -8.61 20.04
N GLU A 215 6.85 -8.46 20.65
CA GLU A 215 6.42 -9.25 21.80
C GLU A 215 6.14 -10.71 21.42
N VAL A 216 5.49 -10.97 20.29
CA VAL A 216 5.31 -12.32 19.74
C VAL A 216 6.67 -12.95 19.42
N PHE A 217 7.55 -12.21 18.76
CA PHE A 217 8.89 -12.70 18.44
C PHE A 217 9.69 -13.03 19.69
N GLN A 218 9.64 -12.20 20.74
CA GLN A 218 10.31 -12.44 22.01
C GLN A 218 9.84 -13.74 22.66
N GLN A 219 8.54 -14.02 22.66
CA GLN A 219 8.01 -15.25 23.24
C GLN A 219 8.44 -16.47 22.41
N PHE A 220 8.40 -16.37 21.07
CA PHE A 220 8.83 -17.44 20.18
C PHE A 220 10.34 -17.72 20.29
N SER A 221 11.19 -16.70 20.33
CA SER A 221 12.66 -16.85 20.41
C SER A 221 13.16 -17.53 21.69
N LYS A 222 12.40 -17.49 22.79
CA LYS A 222 12.71 -18.22 24.02
C LYS A 222 12.62 -19.73 23.87
N VAL A 223 11.81 -20.21 22.96
CA VAL A 223 11.57 -21.64 22.72
C VAL A 223 12.21 -22.15 21.42
N HIS A 224 12.57 -21.25 20.53
CA HIS A 224 13.24 -21.55 19.25
C HIS A 224 14.48 -20.66 19.12
N GLY A 225 15.61 -21.16 19.61
CA GLY A 225 16.85 -20.36 19.77
C GLY A 225 17.52 -19.91 18.47
N ASN A 226 17.36 -20.68 17.37
CA ASN A 226 17.96 -20.31 16.07
C ASN A 226 16.95 -19.58 15.19
N THR A 227 16.61 -18.35 15.59
CA THR A 227 15.64 -17.52 14.87
C THR A 227 16.07 -16.07 14.81
N ILE A 228 15.65 -15.36 13.75
CA ILE A 228 15.89 -13.93 13.53
C ILE A 228 14.64 -13.25 13.01
N LEU A 229 14.45 -11.98 13.40
CA LEU A 229 13.39 -11.12 12.90
C LEU A 229 13.97 -10.05 11.97
N LEU A 230 13.48 -9.97 10.74
CA LEU A 230 13.86 -8.96 9.76
C LEU A 230 12.74 -7.95 9.58
N LEU A 231 13.01 -6.68 9.87
CA LEU A 231 12.07 -5.57 9.77
C LEU A 231 12.52 -4.57 8.73
N ALA A 232 11.82 -4.55 7.58
CA ALA A 232 12.09 -3.60 6.50
C ALA A 232 11.06 -2.45 6.51
N GLY A 233 11.58 -1.23 6.47
CA GLY A 233 10.80 0.00 6.46
C GLY A 233 11.41 1.11 7.29
N ASN A 234 10.72 2.25 7.32
CA ASN A 234 11.05 3.40 8.16
C ASN A 234 9.77 4.05 8.69
N GLY A 235 9.87 4.94 9.65
CA GLY A 235 8.72 5.66 10.20
C GLY A 235 8.98 6.22 11.58
N VAL A 236 8.03 7.00 12.07
CA VAL A 236 8.16 7.77 13.33
C VAL A 236 8.37 6.90 14.57
N LEU A 237 7.94 5.63 14.53
CA LEU A 237 8.09 4.70 15.66
C LEU A 237 9.36 3.85 15.60
N LYS A 238 10.19 3.93 14.53
CA LYS A 238 11.37 3.06 14.38
C LYS A 238 12.29 3.11 15.60
N LYS A 239 12.71 4.31 16.03
CA LYS A 239 13.59 4.46 17.21
C LYS A 239 12.98 3.87 18.48
N ARG A 240 11.68 4.03 18.68
CA ARG A 240 10.96 3.43 19.82
C ARG A 240 11.00 1.90 19.75
N MET A 241 10.84 1.33 18.57
CA MET A 241 10.90 -0.14 18.39
C MET A 241 12.31 -0.71 18.58
N GLU A 242 13.35 0.03 18.17
CA GLU A 242 14.74 -0.30 18.46
C GLU A 242 15.03 -0.31 19.98
N MET A 243 14.48 0.66 20.74
CA MET A 243 14.56 0.66 22.20
C MET A 243 13.77 -0.52 22.82
N LYS A 244 12.54 -0.74 22.35
CA LYS A 244 11.68 -1.85 22.81
C LYS A 244 12.36 -3.21 22.61
N SER A 245 13.07 -3.43 21.49
CA SER A 245 13.79 -4.68 21.26
C SER A 245 14.93 -4.93 22.28
N ARG A 246 15.57 -3.87 22.76
CA ARG A 246 16.57 -3.93 23.85
C ARG A 246 15.92 -4.24 25.20
N GLU A 247 14.81 -3.54 25.51
CA GLU A 247 14.04 -3.79 26.74
C GLU A 247 13.56 -5.24 26.83
N LEU A 248 13.18 -5.82 25.69
CA LEU A 248 12.74 -7.21 25.59
C LEU A 248 13.92 -8.22 25.56
N GLY A 249 15.18 -7.76 25.49
CA GLY A 249 16.37 -8.61 25.44
C GLY A 249 16.56 -9.38 24.13
N ILE A 250 15.96 -8.91 23.02
CA ILE A 250 15.98 -9.59 21.72
C ILE A 250 16.72 -8.81 20.62
N HIS A 251 17.35 -7.69 20.95
CA HIS A 251 17.94 -6.78 19.95
C HIS A 251 18.99 -7.44 19.05
N GLU A 252 19.71 -8.45 19.52
CA GLU A 252 20.69 -9.21 18.73
C GLU A 252 20.05 -10.13 17.69
N HIS A 253 18.77 -10.46 17.87
CA HIS A 253 18.00 -11.30 16.98
C HIS A 253 17.02 -10.49 16.10
N VAL A 254 17.09 -9.14 16.14
CA VAL A 254 16.19 -8.26 15.35
C VAL A 254 17.01 -7.33 14.46
N ASN A 255 16.87 -7.46 13.16
CA ASN A 255 17.52 -6.59 12.19
C ASN A 255 16.56 -5.55 11.64
N PHE A 256 16.83 -4.27 11.92
CA PHE A 256 16.12 -3.12 11.38
C PHE A 256 16.78 -2.68 10.06
N LEU A 257 16.29 -3.19 8.94
CA LEU A 257 16.93 -3.07 7.63
C LEU A 257 16.75 -1.70 6.95
N GLY A 258 15.91 -0.81 7.54
CA GLY A 258 15.57 0.44 6.87
C GLY A 258 14.69 0.24 5.65
N VAL A 259 14.60 1.26 4.79
CA VAL A 259 13.87 1.18 3.52
C VAL A 259 14.66 0.32 2.54
N ARG A 260 14.00 -0.69 1.96
CA ARG A 260 14.57 -1.58 0.93
C ARG A 260 13.90 -1.34 -0.41
N GLU A 261 14.68 -1.40 -1.48
CA GLU A 261 14.18 -1.32 -2.87
C GLU A 261 13.98 -2.71 -3.50
N ASP A 262 14.66 -3.70 -2.95
CA ASP A 262 14.70 -5.09 -3.36
C ASP A 262 13.81 -5.98 -2.47
N VAL A 263 12.59 -5.52 -2.18
CA VAL A 263 11.61 -6.27 -1.35
C VAL A 263 11.31 -7.64 -1.95
N ASP A 264 11.26 -7.74 -3.27
CA ASP A 264 11.11 -8.99 -4.01
C ASP A 264 12.18 -10.03 -3.64
N LYS A 265 13.44 -9.60 -3.52
CA LYS A 265 14.55 -10.46 -3.11
C LYS A 265 14.55 -10.69 -1.59
N LEU A 266 14.25 -9.64 -0.81
CA LEU A 266 14.19 -9.76 0.64
C LEU A 266 13.17 -10.80 1.11
N LEU A 267 11.99 -10.86 0.50
CA LEU A 267 10.96 -11.85 0.78
C LEU A 267 11.45 -13.30 0.55
N GLN A 268 12.44 -13.51 -0.32
CA GLN A 268 13.03 -14.83 -0.53
C GLN A 268 13.81 -15.33 0.71
N ALA A 269 14.41 -14.41 1.48
CA ALA A 269 15.17 -14.77 2.68
C ALA A 269 14.28 -15.22 3.86
N PHE A 270 13.01 -14.87 3.88
CA PHE A 270 12.07 -15.19 4.96
C PHE A 270 11.61 -16.65 4.91
N ASP A 271 11.17 -17.17 6.04
CA ASP A 271 10.45 -18.44 6.16
C ASP A 271 8.97 -18.23 6.44
N MET A 272 8.59 -17.08 7.00
CA MET A 272 7.22 -16.62 7.15
C MET A 272 7.14 -15.11 7.16
N PHE A 273 5.93 -14.60 6.89
CA PHE A 273 5.60 -13.18 6.94
C PHE A 273 4.62 -12.92 8.10
N LEU A 274 5.02 -12.06 9.06
CA LEU A 274 4.22 -11.74 10.24
C LEU A 274 3.64 -10.33 10.09
N PHE A 275 2.29 -10.20 10.15
CA PHE A 275 1.62 -8.95 9.80
C PHE A 275 0.48 -8.59 10.76
N PRO A 276 0.79 -8.12 11.99
CA PRO A 276 -0.19 -7.84 13.03
C PRO A 276 -0.81 -6.44 12.95
N SER A 277 -1.05 -5.92 11.74
CA SER A 277 -1.62 -4.58 11.55
C SER A 277 -3.02 -4.45 12.16
N TYR A 278 -3.31 -3.30 12.77
CA TYR A 278 -4.64 -3.02 13.33
C TYR A 278 -5.72 -2.85 12.26
N HIS A 279 -5.38 -2.35 11.09
CA HIS A 279 -6.28 -2.16 9.96
C HIS A 279 -5.50 -1.92 8.67
N GLU A 280 -6.07 -2.32 7.53
CA GLU A 280 -5.52 -2.09 6.19
C GLU A 280 -6.68 -1.87 5.20
N GLY A 281 -6.39 -1.20 4.10
CA GLY A 281 -7.28 -1.20 2.94
C GLY A 281 -7.15 -2.50 2.15
N LEU A 282 -6.03 -2.66 1.48
CA LEU A 282 -5.52 -3.91 0.91
C LEU A 282 -3.99 -3.86 0.93
N PRO A 283 -3.32 -4.56 1.85
CA PRO A 283 -1.87 -4.49 1.99
C PRO A 283 -1.16 -5.23 0.86
N VAL A 284 -0.55 -4.48 -0.07
CA VAL A 284 0.18 -5.02 -1.24
C VAL A 284 1.27 -6.00 -0.81
N THR A 285 1.96 -5.74 0.30
CA THR A 285 3.03 -6.60 0.81
C THR A 285 2.55 -8.01 1.18
N LEU A 286 1.27 -8.20 1.52
CA LEU A 286 0.71 -9.54 1.73
C LEU A 286 0.48 -10.29 0.41
N ILE A 287 0.13 -9.58 -0.66
CA ILE A 287 0.02 -10.16 -1.99
C ILE A 287 1.41 -10.57 -2.50
N GLU A 288 2.40 -9.70 -2.30
CA GLU A 288 3.82 -9.94 -2.63
C GLU A 288 4.38 -11.15 -1.85
N ALA A 289 4.11 -11.23 -0.54
CA ALA A 289 4.55 -12.33 0.31
C ALA A 289 3.94 -13.68 -0.11
N GLN A 290 2.63 -13.71 -0.39
CA GLN A 290 1.95 -14.92 -0.88
C GLN A 290 2.49 -15.33 -2.26
N ASN A 291 2.79 -14.37 -3.15
CA ASN A 291 3.40 -14.66 -4.44
C ASN A 291 4.82 -15.22 -4.29
N ALA A 292 5.53 -14.86 -3.24
CA ALA A 292 6.80 -15.49 -2.86
C ALA A 292 6.64 -16.86 -2.17
N GLY A 293 5.42 -17.39 -2.04
CA GLY A 293 5.11 -18.65 -1.38
C GLY A 293 5.30 -18.62 0.13
N LEU A 294 5.22 -17.44 0.77
CA LEU A 294 5.41 -17.32 2.22
C LEU A 294 4.13 -17.57 2.98
N PRO A 295 4.14 -18.41 4.02
CA PRO A 295 3.10 -18.40 5.04
C PRO A 295 2.96 -17.00 5.64
N CYS A 296 1.74 -16.48 5.69
CA CYS A 296 1.41 -15.14 6.15
C CYS A 296 0.49 -15.23 7.37
N PHE A 297 0.98 -14.82 8.54
CA PHE A 297 0.16 -14.73 9.74
C PHE A 297 -0.27 -13.29 9.95
N ILE A 298 -1.58 -13.06 9.96
CA ILE A 298 -2.18 -11.73 9.94
C ILE A 298 -3.25 -11.59 11.02
N THR A 299 -3.64 -10.35 11.33
CA THR A 299 -4.79 -10.13 12.21
C THR A 299 -6.11 -10.39 11.50
N ASN A 300 -7.11 -10.86 12.23
CA ASN A 300 -8.49 -11.05 11.74
C ASN A 300 -9.24 -9.72 11.47
N THR A 301 -8.60 -8.57 11.70
CA THR A 301 -9.13 -7.25 11.34
C THR A 301 -8.83 -6.86 9.89
N ILE A 302 -7.98 -7.64 9.20
CA ILE A 302 -7.66 -7.43 7.79
C ILE A 302 -8.69 -8.17 6.94
N THR A 303 -9.13 -7.54 5.85
CA THR A 303 -10.10 -8.12 4.93
C THR A 303 -9.65 -9.46 4.36
N GLU A 304 -10.57 -10.41 4.24
CA GLU A 304 -10.32 -11.72 3.61
C GLU A 304 -9.96 -11.60 2.12
N GLU A 305 -10.21 -10.44 1.50
CA GLU A 305 -9.81 -10.15 0.12
C GLU A 305 -8.30 -10.25 -0.14
N VAL A 306 -7.48 -10.24 0.92
CA VAL A 306 -6.02 -10.44 0.81
C VAL A 306 -5.64 -11.89 0.54
N ASP A 307 -6.51 -12.86 0.83
CA ASP A 307 -6.21 -14.29 0.63
C ASP A 307 -6.30 -14.67 -0.86
N MET A 308 -5.17 -15.10 -1.38
CA MET A 308 -5.05 -15.58 -2.76
C MET A 308 -5.50 -17.04 -2.93
N GLU A 309 -6.09 -17.64 -1.88
CA GLU A 309 -6.53 -19.04 -1.85
C GLU A 309 -5.37 -20.04 -2.16
N LEU A 310 -4.18 -19.66 -1.71
CA LEU A 310 -2.97 -20.49 -1.81
C LEU A 310 -2.74 -21.36 -0.56
N GLY A 311 -3.63 -21.25 0.45
CA GLY A 311 -3.46 -21.92 1.75
C GLY A 311 -2.32 -21.34 2.60
N LEU A 312 -1.89 -20.12 2.32
CA LEU A 312 -0.76 -19.47 2.96
C LEU A 312 -1.17 -18.48 4.06
N VAL A 313 -2.42 -18.06 4.10
CA VAL A 313 -2.90 -17.05 5.06
C VAL A 313 -3.55 -17.71 6.26
N GLN A 314 -3.11 -17.31 7.46
CA GLN A 314 -3.77 -17.65 8.72
C GLN A 314 -4.08 -16.37 9.50
N GLN A 315 -5.29 -16.27 10.02
CA GLN A 315 -5.78 -15.11 10.74
C GLN A 315 -5.87 -15.37 12.24
N PHE A 316 -5.41 -14.40 13.04
CA PHE A 316 -5.40 -14.49 14.49
C PHE A 316 -5.98 -13.22 15.14
N PRO A 317 -6.63 -13.32 16.28
CA PRO A 317 -7.10 -12.15 17.02
C PRO A 317 -5.95 -11.41 17.72
N LEU A 318 -6.12 -10.10 17.93
CA LEU A 318 -5.31 -9.31 18.85
C LEU A 318 -6.09 -9.17 20.18
N PRO A 319 -5.42 -9.18 21.35
CA PRO A 319 -3.98 -9.23 21.65
C PRO A 319 -3.46 -10.63 22.03
N HIS A 320 -4.00 -11.70 21.55
CA HIS A 320 -3.77 -13.09 22.00
C HIS A 320 -2.40 -13.62 21.53
N HIS A 321 -1.27 -13.12 22.08
CA HIS A 321 0.09 -13.53 21.71
C HIS A 321 0.31 -15.04 21.65
N HIS A 322 -0.28 -15.80 22.59
CA HIS A 322 -0.09 -17.24 22.70
C HIS A 322 -0.52 -17.99 21.43
N GLU A 323 -1.66 -17.62 20.84
CA GLU A 323 -2.17 -18.25 19.61
C GLU A 323 -1.19 -18.05 18.45
N TRP A 324 -0.63 -16.84 18.31
CA TRP A 324 0.38 -16.54 17.30
C TRP A 324 1.65 -17.35 17.52
N VAL A 325 2.14 -17.43 18.76
CA VAL A 325 3.37 -18.15 19.11
C VAL A 325 3.24 -19.65 18.83
N GLU A 326 2.12 -20.28 19.24
CA GLU A 326 1.88 -21.72 18.99
C GLU A 326 1.78 -22.01 17.47
N ALA A 327 1.13 -21.16 16.72
CA ALA A 327 1.07 -21.32 15.27
C ALA A 327 2.46 -21.15 14.61
N ILE A 328 3.29 -20.21 15.06
CA ILE A 328 4.66 -20.04 14.56
C ILE A 328 5.51 -21.28 14.91
N LYS A 329 5.37 -21.84 16.11
CA LYS A 329 6.05 -23.10 16.51
C LYS A 329 5.67 -24.25 15.58
N ALA A 330 4.37 -24.44 15.34
CA ALA A 330 3.90 -25.47 14.45
C ALA A 330 4.46 -25.34 13.03
N LEU A 331 4.54 -24.09 12.51
CA LEU A 331 5.11 -23.80 11.21
C LEU A 331 6.64 -24.06 11.19
N SER A 332 7.37 -23.68 12.25
CA SER A 332 8.84 -23.73 12.28
C SER A 332 9.42 -25.15 12.18
N VAL A 333 8.64 -26.17 12.54
CA VAL A 333 9.03 -27.59 12.40
C VAL A 333 8.61 -28.20 11.07
N GLN A 334 7.82 -27.49 10.26
CA GLN A 334 7.36 -27.95 8.95
C GLN A 334 8.16 -27.26 7.84
N ARG A 335 8.78 -28.04 6.95
CA ARG A 335 9.34 -27.50 5.71
C ARG A 335 8.24 -27.54 4.63
N SER A 336 7.54 -26.41 4.46
CA SER A 336 6.57 -26.27 3.37
C SER A 336 7.26 -25.91 2.05
N SER A 337 6.73 -26.44 0.96
CA SER A 337 7.12 -25.99 -0.38
C SER A 337 6.70 -24.53 -0.57
N ARG A 338 7.59 -23.71 -1.14
CA ARG A 338 7.28 -22.31 -1.52
C ARG A 338 6.82 -22.18 -2.96
N LEU A 339 6.62 -23.30 -3.65
CA LEU A 339 6.10 -23.30 -5.02
C LEU A 339 4.60 -23.03 -4.98
N ILE A 340 4.17 -22.05 -5.75
CA ILE A 340 2.77 -21.66 -5.89
C ILE A 340 2.37 -21.70 -7.35
N ASP A 341 1.07 -21.73 -7.63
CA ASP A 341 0.53 -21.51 -8.96
C ASP A 341 0.36 -20.00 -9.23
N PRO A 342 1.19 -19.38 -10.10
CA PRO A 342 1.08 -17.94 -10.37
C PRO A 342 -0.23 -17.55 -11.07
N ALA A 343 -0.93 -18.51 -11.70
CA ALA A 343 -2.20 -18.23 -12.38
C ALA A 343 -3.28 -17.78 -11.39
N LYS A 344 -3.21 -18.21 -10.13
CA LYS A 344 -4.17 -17.79 -9.10
C LYS A 344 -4.17 -16.28 -8.85
N LEU A 345 -3.00 -15.64 -8.81
CA LEU A 345 -2.91 -14.18 -8.65
C LEU A 345 -3.54 -13.45 -9.83
N THR A 346 -3.28 -13.95 -11.04
CA THR A 346 -3.88 -13.42 -12.28
C THR A 346 -5.40 -13.57 -12.26
N GLN A 347 -5.93 -14.75 -11.89
CA GLN A 347 -7.36 -15.01 -11.75
C GLN A 347 -8.02 -14.12 -10.68
N LYS A 348 -7.32 -13.84 -9.58
CA LYS A 348 -7.76 -12.93 -8.53
C LYS A 348 -7.62 -11.45 -8.93
N GLY A 349 -7.07 -11.12 -10.11
CA GLY A 349 -6.95 -9.76 -10.64
C GLY A 349 -5.80 -8.93 -10.05
N TYR A 350 -4.75 -9.58 -9.54
CA TYR A 350 -3.56 -8.92 -9.00
C TYR A 350 -2.36 -8.90 -9.96
N ASP A 351 -2.55 -9.27 -11.22
CA ASP A 351 -1.56 -9.09 -12.26
C ASP A 351 -1.53 -7.64 -12.74
N ILE A 352 -0.38 -6.98 -12.59
CA ILE A 352 -0.25 -5.55 -12.92
C ILE A 352 -0.44 -5.26 -14.40
N GLN A 353 -0.04 -6.15 -15.29
CA GLN A 353 -0.18 -5.91 -16.72
C GLN A 353 -1.66 -5.86 -17.12
N GLN A 354 -2.47 -6.81 -16.61
CA GLN A 354 -3.91 -6.81 -16.85
C GLN A 354 -4.60 -5.61 -16.18
N THR A 355 -4.21 -5.30 -14.93
CA THR A 355 -4.75 -4.16 -14.20
C THR A 355 -4.44 -2.85 -14.91
N ALA A 356 -3.22 -2.68 -15.43
CA ALA A 356 -2.81 -1.48 -16.15
C ALA A 356 -3.57 -1.29 -17.47
N ILE A 357 -3.71 -2.38 -18.27
CA ILE A 357 -4.47 -2.35 -19.53
C ILE A 357 -5.94 -1.96 -19.26
N LYS A 358 -6.56 -2.58 -18.25
CA LYS A 358 -7.95 -2.29 -17.87
C LYS A 358 -8.10 -0.84 -17.42
N THR A 359 -7.26 -0.37 -16.50
CA THR A 359 -7.28 1.01 -15.99
C THR A 359 -7.06 2.03 -17.11
N GLN A 360 -6.15 1.74 -18.05
CA GLN A 360 -5.93 2.58 -19.22
C GLN A 360 -7.19 2.70 -20.09
N ASN A 361 -7.87 1.58 -20.36
CA ASN A 361 -9.09 1.57 -21.17
C ASN A 361 -10.22 2.32 -20.46
N ASP A 362 -10.35 2.16 -19.13
CA ASP A 362 -11.32 2.89 -18.32
C ASP A 362 -11.08 4.41 -18.43
N TYR A 363 -9.83 4.89 -18.31
CA TYR A 363 -9.54 6.32 -18.49
C TYR A 363 -9.84 6.82 -19.91
N ILE A 364 -9.53 6.04 -20.94
CA ILE A 364 -9.83 6.41 -22.34
C ILE A 364 -11.35 6.53 -22.53
N GLN A 365 -12.12 5.61 -21.97
CA GLN A 365 -13.58 5.66 -22.02
C GLN A 365 -14.12 6.92 -21.33
N LEU A 366 -13.69 7.17 -20.08
CA LEU A 366 -14.08 8.35 -19.31
C LEU A 366 -13.69 9.67 -20.02
N GLY A 367 -12.54 9.70 -20.68
CA GLY A 367 -12.11 10.86 -21.46
C GLY A 367 -12.98 11.12 -22.68
N ARG A 368 -13.52 10.09 -23.34
CA ARG A 368 -14.42 10.20 -24.49
C ARG A 368 -15.82 10.69 -24.12
N GLU A 369 -16.31 10.31 -22.95
CA GLU A 369 -17.63 10.72 -22.46
C GLU A 369 -17.73 12.23 -22.20
N VAL A 370 -16.62 12.94 -22.14
CA VAL A 370 -16.53 14.38 -21.81
C VAL A 370 -15.78 15.19 -22.87
N SER A 371 -15.46 14.60 -24.02
CA SER A 371 -14.89 15.25 -25.21
C SER A 371 -15.99 15.62 -26.17
#